data_c1afba533884c356919c249aa0df2c5f
#
_entry.id   c1afba533884c356919c249aa0df2c5f
#
_cell.length_a   1.000
_cell.length_b   1.000
_cell.length_c   1.000
_cell.angle_alpha   90.00
_cell.angle_beta   90.00
_cell.angle_gamma   90.00
#
_symmetry.space_group_name_H-M   'P 1'
#
loop_
_entity.id
_entity.type
_entity.pdbx_description
1 polymer ?
#
loop_
_entity_poly.entity_id
_entity_poly.type
_entity_poly.pdbx_seq_one_letter_code
_entity_poly.pdbx_strand_id
1 'polypeptide(L)'
;MKIGIIGAGFSGLASAYYLSLKGHDVTIFEKDEKPGGLAVGYREKQWEWSLERHYHHWFTNDKSVLKLAKEINHRVYIRRPKTSSFVEGKIFQLDSPLSLLRFPKLSLIERIRMGASLAFLRYNHFWHPLEKFKAQSYLIRSMGGKTYKLLWEPLMKNKLGRFAKDVSLAWFWARIYKRTESLAYPEGGFLSFAEHLQKEIEKKGGKFHYGTE
;
A
#
# COMPACT_ATOMS: atom_id res chain seq x y z
N MET A 1 19.89 -27.39 -0.06
CA MET A 1 20.01 -27.06 -1.51
C MET A 1 20.68 -25.70 -1.62
N LYS A 2 21.42 -25.43 -2.72
CA LYS A 2 21.89 -24.08 -3.05
C LYS A 2 20.83 -23.34 -3.85
N ILE A 3 20.43 -22.15 -3.41
CA ILE A 3 19.34 -21.38 -4.02
C ILE A 3 19.81 -19.95 -4.27
N GLY A 4 19.75 -19.50 -5.53
CA GLY A 4 19.96 -18.11 -5.92
C GLY A 4 18.63 -17.36 -5.97
N ILE A 5 18.58 -16.15 -5.41
CA ILE A 5 17.43 -15.25 -5.45
C ILE A 5 17.86 -13.96 -6.12
N ILE A 6 17.12 -13.54 -7.15
CA ILE A 6 17.36 -12.28 -7.85
C ILE A 6 16.45 -11.20 -7.26
N GLY A 7 17.07 -10.15 -6.74
CA GLY A 7 16.43 -8.99 -6.13
C GLY A 7 16.25 -9.09 -4.61
N ALA A 8 16.79 -8.10 -3.88
CA ALA A 8 16.63 -7.91 -2.44
C ALA A 8 15.43 -7.00 -2.09
N GLY A 9 14.39 -6.96 -2.92
CA GLY A 9 13.10 -6.41 -2.54
C GLY A 9 12.41 -7.27 -1.47
N PHE A 10 11.31 -6.80 -0.87
CA PHE A 10 10.66 -7.52 0.23
C PHE A 10 10.22 -8.95 -0.12
N SER A 11 9.84 -9.23 -1.36
CA SER A 11 9.52 -10.60 -1.79
C SER A 11 10.77 -11.51 -1.77
N GLY A 12 11.88 -11.02 -2.29
CA GLY A 12 13.16 -11.75 -2.27
C GLY A 12 13.67 -11.97 -0.85
N LEU A 13 13.67 -10.91 -0.03
CA LEU A 13 14.07 -10.98 1.38
C LEU A 13 13.21 -11.97 2.19
N ALA A 14 11.89 -11.93 2.04
CA ALA A 14 11.01 -12.88 2.72
C ALA A 14 11.25 -14.32 2.28
N SER A 15 11.43 -14.53 0.97
CA SER A 15 11.77 -15.85 0.42
C SER A 15 13.09 -16.36 0.97
N ALA A 16 14.13 -15.50 0.98
CA ALA A 16 15.45 -15.81 1.51
C ALA A 16 15.37 -16.19 3.00
N TYR A 17 14.65 -15.40 3.79
CA TYR A 17 14.48 -15.66 5.22
C TYR A 17 13.87 -17.04 5.48
N TYR A 18 12.74 -17.34 4.86
CA TYR A 18 12.07 -18.62 5.08
C TYR A 18 12.83 -19.83 4.50
N LEU A 19 13.57 -19.66 3.42
CA LEU A 19 14.43 -20.71 2.87
C LEU A 19 15.65 -20.97 3.77
N SER A 20 16.26 -19.91 4.30
CA SER A 20 17.36 -20.03 5.26
C SER A 20 16.92 -20.70 6.56
N LEU A 21 15.68 -20.41 7.04
CA LEU A 21 15.09 -21.12 8.18
C LEU A 21 14.95 -22.63 7.96
N LYS A 22 14.78 -23.05 6.69
CA LYS A 22 14.70 -24.47 6.31
C LYS A 22 16.08 -25.12 6.07
N GLY A 23 17.17 -24.42 6.35
CA GLY A 23 18.53 -24.93 6.20
C GLY A 23 19.04 -24.94 4.77
N HIS A 24 18.49 -24.13 3.86
CA HIS A 24 19.00 -23.98 2.50
C HIS A 24 20.16 -22.97 2.46
N ASP A 25 21.14 -23.21 1.59
CA ASP A 25 22.24 -22.27 1.30
C ASP A 25 21.71 -21.23 0.30
N VAL A 26 21.39 -20.03 0.81
CA VAL A 26 20.73 -18.99 0.03
C VAL A 26 21.70 -17.89 -0.32
N THR A 27 21.72 -17.50 -1.59
CA THR A 27 22.49 -16.35 -2.10
C THR A 27 21.55 -15.39 -2.81
N ILE A 28 21.56 -14.12 -2.40
CA ILE A 28 20.73 -13.05 -2.96
C ILE A 28 21.62 -12.15 -3.85
N PHE A 29 21.19 -11.88 -5.08
CA PHE A 29 21.81 -10.97 -6.01
C PHE A 29 20.93 -9.73 -6.16
N GLU A 30 21.47 -8.54 -5.92
CA GLU A 30 20.73 -7.27 -5.97
C GLU A 30 21.55 -6.25 -6.79
N LYS A 31 20.89 -5.55 -7.71
CA LYS A 31 21.53 -4.51 -8.54
C LYS A 31 21.86 -3.23 -7.77
N ASP A 32 21.02 -2.87 -6.81
CA ASP A 32 21.25 -1.69 -5.98
C ASP A 32 22.28 -1.98 -4.87
N GLU A 33 22.74 -0.94 -4.19
CA GLU A 33 23.70 -1.04 -3.08
C GLU A 33 23.03 -1.41 -1.74
N LYS A 34 21.69 -1.44 -1.69
CA LYS A 34 20.89 -1.63 -0.47
C LYS A 34 19.69 -2.52 -0.72
N PRO A 35 19.22 -3.25 0.32
CA PRO A 35 17.99 -4.00 0.24
C PRO A 35 16.76 -3.08 0.32
N GLY A 36 15.58 -3.58 -0.12
CA GLY A 36 14.29 -2.92 0.03
C GLY A 36 13.54 -2.70 -1.29
N GLY A 37 14.23 -2.73 -2.42
CA GLY A 37 13.61 -2.57 -3.74
C GLY A 37 12.83 -1.25 -3.86
N LEU A 38 11.60 -1.27 -4.36
CA LEU A 38 10.77 -0.05 -4.53
C LEU A 38 10.37 0.63 -3.22
N ALA A 39 10.47 -0.05 -2.09
CA ALA A 39 10.17 0.53 -0.78
C ALA A 39 11.41 1.08 -0.07
N VAL A 40 12.57 1.07 -0.74
CA VAL A 40 13.78 1.66 -0.21
C VAL A 40 13.60 3.15 0.05
N GLY A 41 14.08 3.58 1.20
CA GLY A 41 14.06 4.97 1.60
C GLY A 41 15.44 5.64 1.52
N TYR A 42 15.44 6.91 1.79
CA TYR A 42 16.64 7.70 2.04
C TYR A 42 16.51 8.39 3.40
N ARG A 43 17.63 8.79 3.98
CA ARG A 43 17.67 9.42 5.30
C ARG A 43 18.61 10.60 5.26
N GLU A 44 18.12 11.75 5.67
CA GLU A 44 18.94 12.93 5.94
C GLU A 44 19.54 12.84 7.36
N LYS A 45 20.66 13.52 7.59
CA LYS A 45 21.39 13.44 8.88
C LYS A 45 20.55 13.77 10.10
N GLN A 46 19.59 14.72 9.95
CA GLN A 46 18.73 15.20 11.03
C GLN A 46 17.45 14.38 11.21
N TRP A 47 17.19 13.39 10.36
CA TRP A 47 15.98 12.60 10.45
C TRP A 47 16.19 11.38 11.37
N GLU A 48 15.23 11.16 12.25
CA GLU A 48 15.20 9.98 13.10
C GLU A 48 14.98 8.71 12.28
N TRP A 49 14.10 8.79 11.25
CA TRP A 49 13.74 7.66 10.40
C TRP A 49 14.02 7.94 8.92
N SER A 50 14.17 6.88 8.14
CA SER A 50 14.20 6.99 6.68
C SER A 50 12.83 7.35 6.12
N LEU A 51 12.80 8.10 5.02
CA LEU A 51 11.61 8.37 4.23
C LEU A 51 11.67 7.59 2.93
N GLU A 52 10.59 6.92 2.57
CA GLU A 52 10.51 6.14 1.34
C GLU A 52 10.47 7.05 0.11
N ARG A 53 11.16 6.66 -0.97
CA ARG A 53 11.08 7.33 -2.28
C ARG A 53 9.69 7.31 -2.86
N HIS A 54 8.92 6.25 -2.56
CA HIS A 54 7.52 6.09 -2.92
C HIS A 54 6.72 5.84 -1.66
N TYR A 55 5.57 6.49 -1.49
CA TYR A 55 4.72 6.31 -0.33
C TYR A 55 4.32 4.86 -0.13
N HIS A 56 4.75 4.28 0.97
CA HIS A 56 4.44 2.92 1.40
C HIS A 56 3.84 2.91 2.81
N HIS A 57 3.02 1.93 3.06
CA HIS A 57 2.49 1.57 4.38
C HIS A 57 1.95 0.14 4.29
N TRP A 58 1.80 -0.50 5.43
CA TRP A 58 1.03 -1.73 5.54
C TRP A 58 -0.37 -1.44 6.04
N PHE A 59 -1.33 -2.22 5.57
CA PHE A 59 -2.64 -2.27 6.20
C PHE A 59 -2.60 -3.22 7.41
N THR A 60 -3.45 -2.98 8.40
CA THR A 60 -3.50 -3.83 9.60
C THR A 60 -4.03 -5.24 9.33
N ASN A 61 -4.53 -5.50 8.12
CA ASN A 61 -4.92 -6.82 7.63
C ASN A 61 -3.87 -7.50 6.72
N ASP A 62 -2.70 -6.91 6.53
CA ASP A 62 -1.56 -7.52 5.81
C ASP A 62 -0.82 -8.51 6.72
N LYS A 63 -1.52 -9.61 7.04
CA LYS A 63 -1.11 -10.59 8.05
C LYS A 63 0.29 -11.16 7.83
N SER A 64 0.67 -11.43 6.58
CA SER A 64 1.94 -12.07 6.26
C SER A 64 3.14 -11.22 6.64
N VAL A 65 3.15 -9.93 6.28
CA VAL A 65 4.26 -9.03 6.60
C VAL A 65 4.29 -8.68 8.08
N LEU A 66 3.13 -8.52 8.72
CA LEU A 66 3.05 -8.30 10.17
C LEU A 66 3.55 -9.51 10.97
N LYS A 67 3.26 -10.73 10.48
CA LYS A 67 3.79 -11.97 11.05
C LYS A 67 5.31 -12.02 10.89
N LEU A 68 5.84 -11.73 9.69
CA LEU A 68 7.27 -11.69 9.43
C LEU A 68 7.99 -10.68 10.34
N ALA A 69 7.44 -9.46 10.51
CA ALA A 69 7.99 -8.46 11.40
C ALA A 69 8.05 -8.96 12.85
N LYS A 70 7.00 -9.65 13.30
CA LYS A 70 6.95 -10.27 14.64
C LYS A 70 7.99 -11.40 14.79
N GLU A 71 8.17 -12.24 13.78
CA GLU A 71 9.13 -13.36 13.80
C GLU A 71 10.57 -12.89 13.96
N ILE A 72 10.94 -11.76 13.36
CA ILE A 72 12.27 -11.16 13.52
C ILE A 72 12.35 -10.13 14.66
N ASN A 73 11.30 -10.02 15.50
CA ASN A 73 11.22 -9.04 16.59
C ASN A 73 11.41 -7.58 16.11
N HIS A 74 10.94 -7.25 14.91
CA HIS A 74 10.94 -5.87 14.42
C HIS A 74 9.67 -5.15 14.86
N ARG A 75 9.82 -4.04 15.58
CA ARG A 75 8.68 -3.29 16.10
C ARG A 75 7.89 -2.63 14.98
N VAL A 76 6.56 -2.65 15.11
CA VAL A 76 5.62 -2.05 14.17
C VAL A 76 4.68 -1.11 14.90
N TYR A 77 4.56 0.11 14.41
CA TYR A 77 3.63 1.10 14.92
C TYR A 77 2.31 1.05 14.15
N ILE A 78 1.22 0.98 14.89
CA ILE A 78 -0.12 1.07 14.31
C ILE A 78 -0.70 2.44 14.67
N ARG A 79 -1.10 3.21 13.64
CA ARG A 79 -1.67 4.55 13.79
C ARG A 79 -2.87 4.72 12.88
N ARG A 80 -3.82 5.53 13.29
CA ARG A 80 -4.95 5.97 12.45
C ARG A 80 -4.66 7.39 11.95
N PRO A 81 -4.14 7.53 10.72
CA PRO A 81 -3.88 8.85 10.15
C PRO A 81 -5.20 9.50 9.75
N LYS A 82 -5.29 10.82 9.89
CA LYS A 82 -6.37 11.60 9.30
C LYS A 82 -6.15 11.69 7.78
N THR A 83 -7.09 11.16 7.00
CA THR A 83 -7.04 11.30 5.55
C THR A 83 -7.88 12.50 5.13
N SER A 84 -7.26 13.43 4.43
CA SER A 84 -7.88 14.65 3.96
C SER A 84 -7.78 14.77 2.45
N SER A 85 -8.72 15.50 1.85
CA SER A 85 -8.72 15.88 0.45
C SER A 85 -8.62 17.38 0.32
N PHE A 86 -7.73 17.86 -0.55
CA PHE A 86 -7.66 19.25 -0.94
C PHE A 86 -8.62 19.51 -2.08
N VAL A 87 -9.63 20.34 -1.84
CA VAL A 87 -10.71 20.60 -2.80
C VAL A 87 -11.00 22.09 -2.83
N GLU A 88 -10.90 22.71 -4.01
CA GLU A 88 -11.20 24.12 -4.23
C GLU A 88 -10.51 25.04 -3.19
N GLY A 89 -9.20 24.86 -3.02
CA GLY A 89 -8.39 25.70 -2.13
C GLY A 89 -8.52 25.39 -0.63
N LYS A 90 -9.29 24.38 -0.23
CA LYS A 90 -9.52 24.02 1.18
C LYS A 90 -9.24 22.54 1.45
N ILE A 91 -8.81 22.25 2.67
CA ILE A 91 -8.58 20.90 3.15
C ILE A 91 -9.82 20.40 3.91
N PHE A 92 -10.34 19.24 3.50
CA PHE A 92 -11.47 18.58 4.14
C PHE A 92 -11.08 17.18 4.56
N GLN A 93 -11.36 16.79 5.80
CA GLN A 93 -11.21 15.41 6.24
C GLN A 93 -12.29 14.54 5.57
N LEU A 94 -11.88 13.43 4.93
CA LEU A 94 -12.77 12.49 4.22
C LEU A 94 -12.31 11.05 4.49
N ASP A 95 -12.34 10.62 5.75
CA ASP A 95 -11.83 9.33 6.19
C ASP A 95 -12.86 8.48 6.96
N SER A 96 -14.08 8.97 7.08
CA SER A 96 -15.15 8.29 7.80
C SER A 96 -16.53 8.62 7.21
N PRO A 97 -17.57 7.81 7.48
CA PRO A 97 -18.94 8.14 7.10
C PRO A 97 -19.41 9.50 7.63
N LEU A 98 -19.00 9.83 8.85
CA LEU A 98 -19.40 11.11 9.48
C LEU A 98 -18.71 12.30 8.79
N SER A 99 -17.44 12.19 8.43
CA SER A 99 -16.74 13.25 7.70
C SER A 99 -17.31 13.43 6.29
N LEU A 100 -17.75 12.35 5.64
CA LEU A 100 -18.46 12.42 4.37
C LEU A 100 -19.82 13.13 4.52
N LEU A 101 -20.60 12.80 5.54
CA LEU A 101 -21.88 13.47 5.79
C LEU A 101 -21.74 14.98 6.07
N ARG A 102 -20.61 15.40 6.62
CA ARG A 102 -20.29 16.80 6.89
C ARG A 102 -19.59 17.52 5.72
N PHE A 103 -19.31 16.83 4.61
CA PHE A 103 -18.57 17.41 3.50
C PHE A 103 -19.42 18.46 2.74
N PRO A 104 -19.06 19.76 2.76
CA PRO A 104 -19.95 20.84 2.33
C PRO A 104 -20.05 21.00 0.80
N LYS A 105 -19.15 20.36 0.02
CA LYS A 105 -19.09 20.53 -1.44
C LYS A 105 -20.04 19.61 -2.21
N LEU A 106 -20.71 18.69 -1.51
CA LEU A 106 -21.71 17.77 -2.04
C LEU A 106 -23.04 18.00 -1.37
N SER A 107 -24.14 17.88 -2.13
CA SER A 107 -25.50 17.83 -1.57
C SER A 107 -25.69 16.60 -0.69
N LEU A 108 -26.71 16.60 0.14
CA LEU A 108 -27.03 15.45 1.00
C LEU A 108 -27.24 14.16 0.20
N ILE A 109 -27.95 14.27 -0.94
CA ILE A 109 -28.21 13.14 -1.85
C ILE A 109 -26.90 12.59 -2.40
N GLU A 110 -25.98 13.45 -2.86
CA GLU A 110 -24.68 13.02 -3.37
C GLU A 110 -23.83 12.33 -2.30
N ARG A 111 -23.84 12.82 -1.05
CA ARG A 111 -23.15 12.20 0.09
C ARG A 111 -23.72 10.81 0.39
N ILE A 112 -25.05 10.66 0.41
CA ILE A 112 -25.72 9.37 0.64
C ILE A 112 -25.38 8.41 -0.50
N ARG A 113 -25.48 8.82 -1.76
CA ARG A 113 -25.13 7.99 -2.92
C ARG A 113 -23.68 7.54 -2.87
N MET A 114 -22.76 8.44 -2.56
CA MET A 114 -21.33 8.10 -2.41
C MET A 114 -21.12 7.11 -1.25
N GLY A 115 -21.72 7.36 -0.09
CA GLY A 115 -21.63 6.48 1.06
C GLY A 115 -22.16 5.07 0.78
N ALA A 116 -23.35 4.98 0.17
CA ALA A 116 -23.97 3.71 -0.20
C ALA A 116 -23.11 2.94 -1.24
N SER A 117 -22.57 3.63 -2.24
CA SER A 117 -21.70 3.04 -3.24
C SER A 117 -20.40 2.51 -2.64
N LEU A 118 -19.77 3.27 -1.73
CA LEU A 118 -18.56 2.84 -1.03
C LEU A 118 -18.85 1.67 -0.08
N ALA A 119 -19.99 1.69 0.63
CA ALA A 119 -20.42 0.59 1.49
C ALA A 119 -20.66 -0.69 0.69
N PHE A 120 -21.34 -0.59 -0.46
CA PHE A 120 -21.50 -1.74 -1.37
C PHE A 120 -20.16 -2.34 -1.76
N LEU A 121 -19.21 -1.53 -2.22
CA LEU A 121 -17.88 -2.01 -2.59
C LEU A 121 -17.10 -2.57 -1.39
N ARG A 122 -17.27 -2.00 -0.20
CA ARG A 122 -16.60 -2.43 1.03
C ARG A 122 -17.04 -3.82 1.49
N TYR A 123 -18.31 -4.12 1.38
CA TYR A 123 -18.91 -5.36 1.86
C TYR A 123 -19.14 -6.41 0.78
N ASN A 124 -18.95 -6.06 -0.50
CA ASN A 124 -19.06 -7.01 -1.60
C ASN A 124 -17.84 -7.95 -1.65
N HIS A 125 -18.05 -9.23 -1.45
CA HIS A 125 -17.01 -10.27 -1.57
C HIS A 125 -16.85 -10.82 -3.00
N PHE A 126 -17.80 -10.56 -3.89
CA PHE A 126 -17.83 -11.08 -5.25
C PHE A 126 -17.22 -10.08 -6.22
N TRP A 127 -15.92 -10.13 -6.40
CA TRP A 127 -15.20 -9.16 -7.22
C TRP A 127 -15.11 -9.55 -8.71
N HIS A 128 -15.16 -10.85 -9.04
CA HIS A 128 -15.01 -11.31 -10.43
C HIS A 128 -15.98 -10.64 -11.43
N PRO A 129 -17.28 -10.48 -11.13
CA PRO A 129 -18.16 -9.77 -12.05
C PRO A 129 -17.79 -8.30 -12.26
N LEU A 130 -17.10 -7.68 -11.29
CA LEU A 130 -16.70 -6.28 -11.36
C LEU A 130 -15.60 -6.02 -12.40
N GLU A 131 -14.87 -7.05 -12.83
CA GLU A 131 -13.85 -6.92 -13.89
C GLU A 131 -14.44 -6.48 -15.23
N LYS A 132 -15.69 -6.84 -15.51
CA LYS A 132 -16.38 -6.51 -16.75
C LYS A 132 -16.81 -5.04 -16.83
N PHE A 133 -16.79 -4.31 -15.73
CA PHE A 133 -17.24 -2.92 -15.66
C PHE A 133 -16.04 -1.96 -15.53
N LYS A 134 -16.14 -0.79 -16.18
CA LYS A 134 -15.17 0.30 -15.99
C LYS A 134 -15.48 1.05 -14.71
N ALA A 135 -14.45 1.32 -13.90
CA ALA A 135 -14.57 2.06 -12.64
C ALA A 135 -15.20 3.43 -12.84
N GLN A 136 -14.75 4.19 -13.85
CA GLN A 136 -15.31 5.52 -14.17
C GLN A 136 -16.82 5.47 -14.38
N SER A 137 -17.31 4.57 -15.24
CA SER A 137 -18.73 4.46 -15.57
C SER A 137 -19.57 4.13 -14.33
N TYR A 138 -19.08 3.21 -13.51
CA TYR A 138 -19.74 2.87 -12.26
C TYR A 138 -19.79 4.05 -11.28
N LEU A 139 -18.68 4.75 -11.07
CA LEU A 139 -18.59 5.87 -10.13
C LEU A 139 -19.50 7.03 -10.55
N ILE A 140 -19.54 7.37 -11.84
CA ILE A 140 -20.43 8.40 -12.37
C ILE A 140 -21.91 8.01 -12.16
N ARG A 141 -22.26 6.76 -12.48
CA ARG A 141 -23.63 6.27 -12.38
C ARG A 141 -24.12 6.15 -10.93
N SER A 142 -23.28 5.61 -10.04
CA SER A 142 -23.64 5.36 -8.63
C SER A 142 -23.54 6.60 -7.77
N MET A 143 -22.44 7.36 -7.85
CA MET A 143 -22.17 8.50 -6.97
C MET A 143 -22.60 9.85 -7.56
N GLY A 144 -22.76 9.93 -8.88
CA GLY A 144 -23.08 11.16 -9.63
C GLY A 144 -21.85 11.82 -10.26
N GLY A 145 -22.10 12.50 -11.40
CA GLY A 145 -21.03 13.13 -12.19
C GLY A 145 -20.26 14.21 -11.44
N LYS A 146 -20.93 15.00 -10.60
CA LYS A 146 -20.28 16.03 -9.78
C LYS A 146 -19.34 15.42 -8.75
N THR A 147 -19.80 14.40 -8.02
CA THR A 147 -18.97 13.66 -7.02
C THR A 147 -17.75 13.04 -7.68
N TYR A 148 -17.94 12.42 -8.86
CA TYR A 148 -16.83 11.83 -9.61
C TYR A 148 -15.81 12.89 -10.01
N LYS A 149 -16.21 13.97 -10.65
CA LYS A 149 -15.32 15.04 -11.10
C LYS A 149 -14.55 15.70 -9.96
N LEU A 150 -15.23 15.90 -8.82
CA LEU A 150 -14.66 16.62 -7.69
C LEU A 150 -13.62 15.77 -6.90
N LEU A 151 -13.89 14.49 -6.68
CA LEU A 151 -13.11 13.67 -5.75
C LEU A 151 -12.33 12.55 -6.44
N TRP A 152 -12.94 11.85 -7.40
CA TRP A 152 -12.40 10.62 -7.95
C TRP A 152 -11.61 10.80 -9.24
N GLU A 153 -12.06 11.67 -10.11
CA GLU A 153 -11.38 11.92 -11.39
C GLU A 153 -9.95 12.41 -11.22
N PRO A 154 -9.65 13.41 -10.36
CA PRO A 154 -8.27 13.84 -10.13
C PRO A 154 -7.39 12.71 -9.60
N LEU A 155 -7.90 11.95 -8.64
CA LEU A 155 -7.19 10.81 -8.04
C LEU A 155 -6.91 9.71 -9.06
N MET A 156 -7.89 9.38 -9.90
CA MET A 156 -7.75 8.38 -10.96
C MET A 156 -6.73 8.83 -12.02
N LYS A 157 -6.84 10.08 -12.48
CA LYS A 157 -5.92 10.67 -13.47
C LYS A 157 -4.49 10.72 -12.96
N ASN A 158 -4.28 11.21 -11.73
CA ASN A 158 -2.94 11.33 -11.15
C ASN A 158 -2.28 9.96 -10.93
N LYS A 159 -3.08 8.91 -10.64
CA LYS A 159 -2.55 7.58 -10.38
C LYS A 159 -2.36 6.74 -11.63
N LEU A 160 -3.22 6.87 -12.61
CA LEU A 160 -3.32 5.95 -13.75
C LEU A 160 -3.02 6.63 -15.10
N GLY A 161 -2.89 7.96 -15.12
CA GLY A 161 -2.63 8.71 -16.33
C GLY A 161 -3.67 8.40 -17.43
N ARG A 162 -3.18 8.03 -18.60
CA ARG A 162 -4.02 7.68 -19.78
C ARG A 162 -4.97 6.51 -19.53
N PHE A 163 -4.65 5.62 -18.60
CA PHE A 163 -5.46 4.43 -18.30
C PHE A 163 -6.62 4.69 -17.33
N ALA A 164 -6.77 5.91 -16.80
CA ALA A 164 -7.78 6.24 -15.80
C ALA A 164 -9.22 5.91 -16.22
N LYS A 165 -9.53 5.99 -17.53
CA LYS A 165 -10.86 5.71 -18.08
C LYS A 165 -11.13 4.22 -18.30
N ASP A 166 -10.08 3.41 -18.40
CA ASP A 166 -10.16 2.01 -18.82
C ASP A 166 -9.99 1.01 -17.68
N VAL A 167 -9.60 1.49 -16.50
CA VAL A 167 -9.40 0.61 -15.34
C VAL A 167 -10.71 -0.06 -14.90
N SER A 168 -10.61 -1.35 -14.57
CA SER A 168 -11.77 -2.13 -14.14
C SER A 168 -12.31 -1.68 -12.78
N LEU A 169 -13.59 -1.91 -12.55
CA LEU A 169 -14.22 -1.68 -11.25
C LEU A 169 -13.65 -2.61 -10.18
N ALA A 170 -13.18 -3.81 -10.53
CA ALA A 170 -12.51 -4.72 -9.60
C ALA A 170 -11.24 -4.11 -9.00
N TRP A 171 -10.45 -3.37 -9.81
CA TRP A 171 -9.30 -2.64 -9.29
C TRP A 171 -9.71 -1.58 -8.27
N PHE A 172 -10.75 -0.80 -8.54
CA PHE A 172 -11.26 0.22 -7.61
C PHE A 172 -11.84 -0.42 -6.34
N TRP A 173 -12.62 -1.50 -6.51
CA TRP A 173 -13.14 -2.30 -5.41
C TRP A 173 -12.02 -2.79 -4.48
N ALA A 174 -10.95 -3.35 -5.02
CA ALA A 174 -9.84 -3.86 -4.20
C ALA A 174 -9.25 -2.77 -3.28
N ARG A 175 -9.18 -1.53 -3.75
CA ARG A 175 -8.71 -0.38 -2.98
C ARG A 175 -9.66 0.02 -1.84
N ILE A 176 -10.96 -0.17 -2.02
CA ILE A 176 -11.96 0.10 -0.98
C ILE A 176 -12.05 -1.09 -0.02
N TYR A 177 -12.10 -2.31 -0.57
CA TYR A 177 -12.27 -3.54 0.18
C TYR A 177 -11.08 -3.83 1.12
N LYS A 178 -9.84 -3.66 0.64
CA LYS A 178 -8.62 -3.96 1.39
C LYS A 178 -8.22 -2.87 2.40
N ARG A 179 -8.70 -1.65 2.22
CA ARG A 179 -8.29 -0.52 3.05
C ARG A 179 -8.72 -0.71 4.50
N THR A 180 -7.78 -0.49 5.43
CA THR A 180 -8.06 -0.41 6.86
C THR A 180 -8.02 1.04 7.34
N GLU A 181 -8.71 1.35 8.44
CA GLU A 181 -8.71 2.70 9.03
C GLU A 181 -7.37 3.05 9.65
N SER A 182 -6.71 2.04 10.23
CA SER A 182 -5.37 2.17 10.77
C SER A 182 -4.34 1.60 9.80
N LEU A 183 -3.17 2.20 9.79
CA LEU A 183 -2.01 1.78 9.01
C LEU A 183 -0.93 1.29 9.95
N ALA A 184 -0.13 0.34 9.47
CA ALA A 184 1.02 -0.18 10.17
C ALA A 184 2.30 0.30 9.48
N TYR A 185 3.31 0.62 10.28
CA TYR A 185 4.58 1.16 9.80
C TYR A 185 5.74 0.59 10.61
N PRO A 186 6.80 0.05 9.98
CA PRO A 186 7.94 -0.52 10.69
C PRO A 186 8.78 0.57 11.36
N GLU A 187 9.31 0.28 12.54
CA GLU A 187 10.19 1.19 13.26
C GLU A 187 11.44 1.53 12.44
N GLY A 188 11.81 2.80 12.38
CA GLY A 188 12.93 3.28 11.57
C GLY A 188 12.65 3.36 10.07
N GLY A 189 11.45 2.99 9.60
CA GLY A 189 11.06 2.99 8.19
C GLY A 189 11.33 1.67 7.49
N PHE A 190 10.92 1.60 6.21
CA PHE A 190 11.02 0.36 5.41
C PHE A 190 12.47 -0.05 5.13
N LEU A 191 13.39 0.90 5.01
CA LEU A 191 14.82 0.57 4.86
C LEU A 191 15.34 -0.17 6.10
N SER A 192 15.04 0.33 7.30
CA SER A 192 15.43 -0.31 8.56
C SER A 192 14.86 -1.73 8.67
N PHE A 193 13.63 -1.94 8.23
CA PHE A 193 13.03 -3.28 8.20
C PHE A 193 13.72 -4.21 7.20
N ALA A 194 14.08 -3.71 6.02
CA ALA A 194 14.82 -4.48 5.01
C ALA A 194 16.22 -4.87 5.50
N GLU A 195 16.96 -3.92 6.11
CA GLU A 195 18.28 -4.14 6.71
C GLU A 195 18.21 -5.12 7.89
N HIS A 196 17.14 -5.07 8.69
CA HIS A 196 16.94 -6.04 9.77
C HIS A 196 16.69 -7.46 9.21
N LEU A 197 15.84 -7.59 8.17
CA LEU A 197 15.66 -8.87 7.47
C LEU A 197 16.96 -9.40 6.89
N GLN A 198 17.78 -8.55 6.28
CA GLN A 198 19.10 -8.93 5.78
C GLN A 198 19.95 -9.53 6.90
N LYS A 199 20.08 -8.83 8.04
CA LYS A 199 20.84 -9.31 9.18
C LYS A 199 20.35 -10.67 9.69
N GLU A 200 19.05 -10.88 9.74
CA GLU A 200 18.47 -12.16 10.15
C GLU A 200 18.76 -13.31 9.16
N ILE A 201 18.79 -12.99 7.86
CA ILE A 201 19.18 -13.94 6.79
C ILE A 201 20.67 -14.28 6.90
N GLU A 202 21.53 -13.28 7.08
CA GLU A 202 22.98 -13.44 7.23
C GLU A 202 23.34 -14.28 8.47
N LYS A 203 22.67 -14.09 9.61
CA LYS A 203 22.80 -14.93 10.81
C LYS A 203 22.52 -16.41 10.55
N LYS A 204 21.75 -16.72 9.50
CA LYS A 204 21.42 -18.08 9.08
C LYS A 204 22.29 -18.58 7.92
N GLY A 205 23.38 -17.88 7.59
CA GLY A 205 24.31 -18.23 6.54
C GLY A 205 23.95 -17.75 5.14
N GLY A 206 22.89 -16.93 5.00
CA GLY A 206 22.55 -16.32 3.72
C GLY A 206 23.57 -15.27 3.28
N LYS A 207 23.78 -15.15 1.98
CA LYS A 207 24.79 -14.27 1.38
C LYS A 207 24.15 -13.26 0.45
N PHE A 208 24.70 -12.04 0.43
CA PHE A 208 24.25 -10.95 -0.43
C PHE A 208 25.36 -10.49 -1.38
N HIS A 209 25.02 -10.33 -2.65
CA HIS A 209 25.85 -9.72 -3.67
C HIS A 209 25.11 -8.50 -4.23
N TYR A 210 25.58 -7.33 -3.83
CA TYR A 210 25.07 -6.04 -4.30
C TYR A 210 25.81 -5.58 -5.56
N GLY A 211 25.21 -4.64 -6.32
CA GLY A 211 25.78 -4.15 -7.58
C GLY A 211 25.84 -5.20 -8.67
N THR A 212 25.00 -6.24 -8.61
CA THR A 212 24.99 -7.35 -9.56
C THR A 212 23.67 -7.31 -10.35
N GLU A 213 23.76 -7.15 -11.70
CA GLU A 213 22.62 -7.21 -12.62
C GLU A 213 22.42 -8.64 -13.17
#